data_2a68051b51955c8d7f96543c6f7691c3
#
_entry.id   2a68051b51955c8d7f96543c6f7691c3
#
_cell.length_a   1.000
_cell.length_b   1.000
_cell.length_c   1.000
_cell.angle_alpha   90.00
_cell.angle_beta   90.00
_cell.angle_gamma   90.00
#
_symmetry.space_group_name_H-M   'P 1'
#
loop_
_entity.id
_entity.type
_entity.pdbx_description
1 polymer ?
#
loop_
_entity_poly.entity_id
_entity_poly.type
_entity_poly.pdbx_seq_one_letter_code
_entity_poly.pdbx_strand_id
1 'polypeptide(L)'
;MICKSNQIENIDFMSIFAYEINENTYLALSEYEKQRNQAKMDAAASRTFKAYQWEVPEERIYDSETNKVEQAEAHALIPFVQLNDASNPEKEFVAYLEQNGNYIDWWYKNGDNGKQHYAIEYKDANGVKSPFYMDFIVRMKNGHIYLFETKTKGSDMDAPAKHNALLEYVKANSTEEAPLHGGVIIKDGSNWLYSKLPIENTTDTLNWDSFYPQNA
;
A
#
# COMPACT_ATOMS: atom_id res chain seq x y z
N MET A 1 34.60 0.80 5.11
CA MET A 1 35.79 1.55 5.45
C MET A 1 37.08 0.81 5.06
N ILE A 2 37.12 -0.50 5.14
CA ILE A 2 38.29 -1.33 4.76
C ILE A 2 38.64 -1.16 3.26
N CYS A 3 37.64 -1.07 2.39
CA CYS A 3 37.86 -0.90 0.96
C CYS A 3 38.31 0.51 0.51
N LYS A 4 38.18 1.52 1.36
CA LYS A 4 38.58 2.90 1.01
C LYS A 4 40.04 3.22 1.25
N SER A 5 40.72 2.48 2.10
CA SER A 5 42.09 2.77 2.46
C SER A 5 43.15 2.13 1.55
N ASN A 6 42.77 1.17 0.74
CA ASN A 6 43.77 0.31 0.12
C ASN A 6 43.83 0.36 -1.40
N GLN A 7 42.97 1.15 -2.07
CA GLN A 7 43.01 1.31 -3.53
C GLN A 7 43.27 -0.01 -4.29
N ILE A 8 42.67 -1.10 -3.82
CA ILE A 8 42.93 -2.42 -4.36
C ILE A 8 42.01 -2.63 -5.54
N GLU A 9 42.61 -2.58 -6.72
CA GLU A 9 41.88 -2.50 -7.98
C GLU A 9 41.71 -3.84 -8.68
N ASN A 10 42.17 -4.94 -8.09
CA ASN A 10 42.12 -6.19 -8.82
C ASN A 10 41.52 -7.37 -8.04
N ILE A 11 41.18 -8.37 -8.82
CA ILE A 11 40.47 -9.56 -8.39
C ILE A 11 41.27 -10.45 -7.42
N ASP A 12 42.58 -10.36 -7.45
CA ASP A 12 43.46 -11.14 -6.55
C ASP A 12 43.28 -10.73 -5.09
N PHE A 13 42.93 -9.48 -4.86
CA PHE A 13 42.54 -9.00 -3.52
C PHE A 13 41.29 -9.72 -3.02
N MET A 14 40.28 -9.86 -3.86
CA MET A 14 39.05 -10.55 -3.47
C MET A 14 39.29 -12.03 -3.17
N SER A 15 40.21 -12.66 -3.88
CA SER A 15 40.59 -14.05 -3.63
C SER A 15 41.38 -14.21 -2.31
N ILE A 16 42.29 -13.32 -2.03
CA ILE A 16 43.05 -13.30 -0.78
C ILE A 16 42.12 -12.93 0.39
N PHE A 17 41.28 -11.91 0.23
CA PHE A 17 40.37 -11.48 1.29
C PHE A 17 39.19 -12.41 1.51
N ALA A 18 38.68 -13.08 0.49
CA ALA A 18 37.67 -14.10 0.66
C ALA A 18 38.12 -15.24 1.57
N TYR A 19 39.43 -15.53 1.58
CA TYR A 19 40.01 -16.53 2.45
C TYR A 19 40.34 -16.01 3.87
N GLU A 20 40.60 -14.71 3.99
CA GLU A 20 40.99 -14.05 5.26
C GLU A 20 39.99 -13.11 5.86
N ILE A 21 38.78 -12.98 5.28
CA ILE A 21 37.67 -12.38 6.02
C ILE A 21 37.40 -13.29 7.20
N ASN A 22 38.14 -13.00 8.24
CA ASN A 22 37.99 -13.74 9.49
C ASN A 22 36.59 -13.48 10.08
N GLU A 23 36.16 -14.38 10.91
CA GLU A 23 34.86 -14.29 11.60
C GLU A 23 34.63 -12.91 12.24
N ASN A 24 35.67 -12.22 12.67
CA ASN A 24 35.59 -10.89 13.28
C ASN A 24 35.14 -9.81 12.32
N THR A 25 35.57 -9.83 11.07
CA THR A 25 35.09 -8.85 10.06
C THR A 25 33.63 -9.13 9.70
N TYR A 26 33.26 -10.38 9.60
CA TYR A 26 31.88 -10.79 9.34
C TYR A 26 30.95 -10.41 10.52
N LEU A 27 31.39 -10.66 11.75
CA LEU A 27 30.69 -10.26 12.96
C LEU A 27 30.54 -8.74 13.07
N ALA A 28 31.58 -7.97 12.72
CA ALA A 28 31.54 -6.51 12.73
C ALA A 28 30.56 -5.94 11.69
N LEU A 29 30.50 -6.53 10.49
CA LEU A 29 29.53 -6.14 9.46
C LEU A 29 28.09 -6.50 9.90
N SER A 30 27.90 -7.68 10.45
CA SER A 30 26.61 -8.12 10.98
C SER A 30 26.12 -7.22 12.12
N GLU A 31 27.01 -6.85 13.03
CA GLU A 31 26.66 -5.93 14.13
C GLU A 31 26.37 -4.51 13.62
N TYR A 32 27.12 -4.01 12.65
CA TYR A 32 26.82 -2.74 12.00
C TYR A 32 25.44 -2.74 11.33
N GLU A 33 25.09 -3.82 10.64
CA GLU A 33 23.77 -3.95 10.02
C GLU A 33 22.64 -3.99 11.05
N LYS A 34 22.84 -4.70 12.17
CA LYS A 34 21.89 -4.69 13.30
C LYS A 34 21.70 -3.30 13.88
N GLN A 35 22.81 -2.60 14.16
CA GLN A 35 22.75 -1.23 14.71
C GLN A 35 22.11 -0.26 13.73
N ARG A 36 22.41 -0.37 12.44
CA ARG A 36 21.76 0.43 11.40
C ARG A 36 20.25 0.18 11.32
N ASN A 37 19.85 -1.08 11.39
CA ASN A 37 18.44 -1.45 11.35
C ASN A 37 17.73 -1.01 12.63
N GLN A 38 18.35 -1.18 13.80
CA GLN A 38 17.80 -0.67 15.05
C GLN A 38 17.64 0.85 15.02
N ALA A 39 18.63 1.60 14.55
CA ALA A 39 18.54 3.05 14.42
C ALA A 39 17.41 3.48 13.46
N LYS A 40 17.18 2.73 12.37
CA LYS A 40 16.05 2.97 11.48
C LYS A 40 14.71 2.70 12.17
N MET A 41 14.61 1.63 12.96
CA MET A 41 13.41 1.31 13.73
C MET A 41 13.13 2.37 14.79
N ASP A 42 14.15 2.80 15.53
CA ASP A 42 14.03 3.85 16.56
C ASP A 42 13.61 5.19 15.93
N ALA A 43 14.20 5.56 14.80
CA ALA A 43 13.82 6.75 14.05
C ALA A 43 12.37 6.66 13.51
N ALA A 44 11.94 5.48 13.08
CA ALA A 44 10.57 5.26 12.61
C ALA A 44 9.58 5.25 13.79
N ALA A 45 9.94 4.67 14.93
CA ALA A 45 9.11 4.67 16.14
C ALA A 45 8.91 6.08 16.71
N SER A 46 9.89 6.98 16.52
CA SER A 46 9.80 8.38 16.95
C SER A 46 8.99 9.28 15.99
N ARG A 47 8.57 8.77 14.81
CA ARG A 47 7.77 9.55 13.88
C ARG A 47 6.40 9.85 14.47
N THR A 48 6.01 11.11 14.40
CA THR A 48 4.65 11.55 14.73
C THR A 48 3.90 11.83 13.45
N PHE A 49 2.79 11.17 13.26
CA PHE A 49 1.87 11.49 12.18
C PHE A 49 0.94 12.59 12.66
N LYS A 50 0.89 13.69 11.92
CA LYS A 50 -0.08 14.75 12.19
C LYS A 50 -1.26 14.56 11.26
N ALA A 51 -2.46 14.54 11.84
CA ALA A 51 -3.67 14.65 11.03
C ALA A 51 -3.61 15.94 10.21
N TYR A 52 -3.94 15.86 8.95
CA TYR A 52 -4.05 16.99 8.04
C TYR A 52 -5.36 16.86 7.25
N GLN A 53 -5.91 18.00 6.90
CA GLN A 53 -7.05 18.02 5.98
C GLN A 53 -6.49 17.64 4.59
N TRP A 54 -7.00 16.53 4.04
CA TRP A 54 -6.64 16.08 2.72
C TRP A 54 -7.75 16.47 1.74
N GLU A 55 -7.33 16.97 0.60
CA GLU A 55 -8.20 17.31 -0.51
C GLU A 55 -7.73 16.53 -1.73
N VAL A 56 -8.67 16.04 -2.54
CA VAL A 56 -8.35 15.37 -3.78
C VAL A 56 -7.62 16.35 -4.69
N PRO A 57 -6.44 16.00 -5.22
CA PRO A 57 -5.73 16.86 -6.15
C PRO A 57 -6.58 17.14 -7.39
N GLU A 58 -6.61 18.40 -7.86
CA GLU A 58 -7.31 18.77 -9.10
C GLU A 58 -6.73 18.04 -10.32
N GLU A 59 -5.39 17.83 -10.30
CA GLU A 59 -4.67 17.13 -11.35
C GLU A 59 -3.69 16.13 -10.73
N ARG A 60 -3.52 14.99 -11.37
CA ARG A 60 -2.39 14.11 -11.12
C ARG A 60 -1.24 14.54 -12.02
N ILE A 61 -0.09 14.82 -11.40
CA ILE A 61 1.16 15.03 -12.13
C ILE A 61 1.72 13.66 -12.49
N TYR A 62 1.73 13.34 -13.76
CA TYR A 62 2.33 12.12 -14.30
C TYR A 62 3.61 12.44 -15.03
N ASP A 63 4.58 11.53 -14.94
CA ASP A 63 5.69 11.55 -15.87
C ASP A 63 5.17 11.14 -17.27
N SER A 64 5.16 12.09 -18.18
CA SER A 64 4.59 11.90 -19.51
C SER A 64 5.39 10.94 -20.41
N GLU A 65 6.61 10.58 -20.02
CA GLU A 65 7.42 9.64 -20.80
C GLU A 65 7.14 8.18 -20.42
N THR A 66 6.82 7.93 -19.14
CA THR A 66 6.57 6.58 -18.62
C THR A 66 5.09 6.28 -18.43
N ASN A 67 4.27 7.32 -18.29
CA ASN A 67 2.90 7.18 -17.81
C ASN A 67 1.92 7.91 -18.74
N LYS A 68 1.38 7.20 -19.72
CA LYS A 68 0.35 7.74 -20.60
C LYS A 68 -1.03 7.53 -19.99
N VAL A 69 -1.77 8.61 -19.93
CA VAL A 69 -3.20 8.53 -19.64
C VAL A 69 -3.90 8.12 -20.94
N GLU A 70 -4.45 6.92 -20.97
CA GLU A 70 -5.04 6.39 -22.18
C GLU A 70 -6.54 6.68 -22.29
N GLN A 71 -7.28 6.68 -21.18
CA GLN A 71 -8.73 6.86 -21.21
C GLN A 71 -9.25 7.48 -19.90
N ALA A 72 -10.26 8.35 -20.04
CA ALA A 72 -11.05 8.81 -18.90
C ALA A 72 -12.13 7.76 -18.57
N GLU A 73 -12.24 7.41 -17.30
CA GLU A 73 -13.30 6.54 -16.82
C GLU A 73 -14.50 7.36 -16.34
N ALA A 74 -15.71 6.84 -16.57
CA ALA A 74 -16.94 7.61 -16.38
C ALA A 74 -17.20 8.02 -14.93
N HIS A 75 -16.77 7.17 -13.97
CA HIS A 75 -17.00 7.37 -12.54
C HIS A 75 -15.71 7.74 -11.77
N ALA A 76 -14.60 7.92 -12.46
CA ALA A 76 -13.39 8.43 -11.84
C ALA A 76 -13.61 9.87 -11.38
N LEU A 77 -13.27 10.15 -10.13
CA LEU A 77 -13.38 11.50 -9.55
C LEU A 77 -12.47 12.50 -10.29
N ILE A 78 -11.34 12.04 -10.79
CA ILE A 78 -10.47 12.78 -11.70
C ILE A 78 -10.72 12.27 -13.11
N PRO A 79 -10.78 13.15 -14.15
CA PRO A 79 -11.17 12.76 -15.49
C PRO A 79 -10.33 11.66 -16.15
N PHE A 80 -9.22 11.25 -15.53
CA PHE A 80 -8.38 10.19 -16.06
C PHE A 80 -7.65 9.44 -14.96
N VAL A 81 -7.49 8.17 -15.16
CA VAL A 81 -6.76 7.25 -14.30
C VAL A 81 -5.57 6.70 -15.03
N GLN A 82 -4.45 6.74 -14.37
CA GLN A 82 -3.26 6.08 -14.87
C GLN A 82 -3.31 4.59 -14.50
N LEU A 83 -3.45 3.76 -15.50
CA LEU A 83 -3.50 2.31 -15.33
C LEU A 83 -2.26 1.58 -15.86
N ASN A 84 -1.31 2.30 -16.48
CA ASN A 84 -0.14 1.67 -17.09
C ASN A 84 0.73 0.93 -16.07
N ASP A 85 0.95 1.55 -14.91
CA ASP A 85 1.74 0.98 -13.82
C ASP A 85 0.88 0.23 -12.79
N ALA A 86 -0.45 0.25 -12.95
CA ALA A 86 -1.33 -0.47 -12.06
C ALA A 86 -1.15 -1.98 -12.18
N SER A 87 -1.20 -2.66 -11.06
CA SER A 87 -1.21 -4.12 -11.00
C SER A 87 -2.46 -4.71 -11.67
N ASN A 88 -2.43 -5.99 -12.03
CA ASN A 88 -3.61 -6.65 -12.60
C ASN A 88 -4.85 -6.55 -11.68
N PRO A 89 -4.77 -6.77 -10.35
CA PRO A 89 -5.90 -6.55 -9.45
C PRO A 89 -6.47 -5.14 -9.52
N GLU A 90 -5.62 -4.11 -9.59
CA GLU A 90 -6.09 -2.73 -9.69
C GLU A 90 -6.86 -2.47 -10.99
N LYS A 91 -6.33 -2.93 -12.14
CA LYS A 91 -7.00 -2.80 -13.45
C LYS A 91 -8.35 -3.51 -13.46
N GLU A 92 -8.40 -4.72 -12.93
CA GLU A 92 -9.62 -5.51 -12.84
C GLU A 92 -10.63 -4.88 -11.88
N PHE A 93 -10.17 -4.24 -10.81
CA PHE A 93 -11.04 -3.54 -9.87
C PHE A 93 -11.64 -2.29 -10.49
N VAL A 94 -10.87 -1.50 -11.24
CA VAL A 94 -11.40 -0.37 -12.02
C VAL A 94 -12.51 -0.84 -12.97
N ALA A 95 -12.25 -1.89 -13.74
CA ALA A 95 -13.26 -2.43 -14.64
C ALA A 95 -14.53 -2.87 -13.89
N TYR A 96 -14.38 -3.46 -12.71
CA TYR A 96 -15.50 -3.84 -11.86
C TYR A 96 -16.28 -2.62 -11.34
N LEU A 97 -15.59 -1.56 -10.91
CA LEU A 97 -16.24 -0.32 -10.46
C LEU A 97 -17.03 0.32 -11.60
N GLU A 98 -16.46 0.44 -12.79
CA GLU A 98 -17.13 1.01 -13.95
C GLU A 98 -18.36 0.17 -14.41
N GLN A 99 -18.27 -1.16 -14.37
CA GLN A 99 -19.41 -2.02 -14.65
C GLN A 99 -20.56 -1.85 -13.65
N ASN A 100 -20.27 -1.40 -12.43
CA ASN A 100 -21.23 -1.15 -11.36
C ASN A 100 -21.54 0.33 -11.14
N GLY A 101 -21.24 1.19 -12.10
CA GLY A 101 -21.40 2.65 -12.01
C GLY A 101 -22.82 3.13 -11.69
N ASN A 102 -23.84 2.30 -11.85
CA ASN A 102 -25.20 2.61 -11.41
C ASN A 102 -25.32 2.81 -9.89
N TYR A 103 -24.41 2.24 -9.11
CA TYR A 103 -24.41 2.27 -7.64
C TYR A 103 -23.30 3.16 -7.08
N ILE A 104 -22.28 3.49 -7.91
CA ILE A 104 -21.11 4.25 -7.54
C ILE A 104 -21.34 5.72 -7.91
N ASP A 105 -21.09 6.62 -6.96
CA ASP A 105 -21.08 8.06 -7.17
C ASP A 105 -19.78 8.46 -7.87
N TRP A 106 -18.66 8.11 -7.24
CA TRP A 106 -17.33 8.24 -7.82
C TRP A 106 -16.33 7.31 -7.15
N TRP A 107 -15.20 7.10 -7.81
CA TRP A 107 -14.03 6.47 -7.24
C TRP A 107 -12.76 7.28 -7.55
N TYR A 108 -11.77 7.13 -6.68
CA TYR A 108 -10.47 7.77 -6.80
C TYR A 108 -9.39 6.73 -6.67
N LYS A 109 -8.50 6.63 -7.70
CA LYS A 109 -7.27 5.84 -7.60
C LYS A 109 -6.22 6.69 -6.90
N ASN A 110 -5.84 6.28 -5.71
CA ASN A 110 -4.82 6.95 -4.93
C ASN A 110 -3.42 6.68 -5.49
N GLY A 111 -2.42 7.41 -5.02
CA GLY A 111 -1.01 7.16 -5.37
C GLY A 111 -0.26 6.52 -4.23
N ASP A 112 0.98 6.09 -4.50
CA ASP A 112 1.75 5.23 -3.60
C ASP A 112 2.64 6.02 -2.64
N ASN A 113 2.85 7.31 -2.89
CA ASN A 113 3.69 8.16 -2.07
C ASN A 113 3.39 9.65 -2.26
N GLY A 114 3.90 10.46 -1.35
CA GLY A 114 3.80 11.91 -1.44
C GLY A 114 2.63 12.50 -0.66
N LYS A 115 2.75 13.79 -0.32
CA LYS A 115 1.77 14.48 0.54
C LYS A 115 0.44 14.78 -0.15
N GLN A 116 0.40 14.70 -1.48
CA GLN A 116 -0.80 14.89 -2.29
C GLN A 116 -1.74 13.68 -2.26
N HIS A 117 -1.28 12.54 -1.77
CA HIS A 117 -2.07 11.32 -1.70
C HIS A 117 -2.54 11.03 -0.27
N TYR A 118 -3.68 10.39 -0.18
CA TYR A 118 -4.27 10.05 1.10
C TYR A 118 -3.53 8.88 1.74
N ALA A 119 -3.12 9.05 2.98
CA ALA A 119 -2.43 8.02 3.73
C ALA A 119 -2.93 7.94 5.17
N ILE A 120 -2.90 6.74 5.72
CA ILE A 120 -3.12 6.47 7.15
C ILE A 120 -1.83 5.94 7.78
N GLU A 121 -1.72 6.04 9.09
CA GLU A 121 -0.63 5.39 9.82
C GLU A 121 -0.91 3.89 9.93
N TYR A 122 0.10 3.06 9.64
CA TYR A 122 0.08 1.65 9.99
C TYR A 122 1.42 1.25 10.61
N LYS A 123 1.43 0.09 11.28
CA LYS A 123 2.65 -0.55 11.75
C LYS A 123 2.88 -1.80 10.92
N ASP A 124 4.05 -1.90 10.31
CA ASP A 124 4.44 -3.09 9.58
C ASP A 124 4.65 -4.30 10.51
N ALA A 125 4.97 -5.46 9.96
CA ALA A 125 5.22 -6.69 10.71
C ALA A 125 6.35 -6.56 11.76
N ASN A 126 7.23 -5.55 11.63
CA ASN A 126 8.30 -5.25 12.56
C ASN A 126 7.91 -4.19 13.60
N GLY A 127 6.68 -3.70 13.58
CA GLY A 127 6.20 -2.64 14.45
C GLY A 127 6.64 -1.23 14.05
N VAL A 128 7.22 -1.06 12.86
CA VAL A 128 7.68 0.22 12.35
C VAL A 128 6.51 1.02 11.81
N LYS A 129 6.34 2.24 12.32
CA LYS A 129 5.32 3.17 11.82
C LYS A 129 5.65 3.69 10.43
N SER A 130 4.70 3.57 9.52
CA SER A 130 4.83 4.00 8.14
C SER A 130 3.52 4.58 7.62
N PRO A 131 3.55 5.51 6.65
CA PRO A 131 2.35 5.89 5.94
C PRO A 131 1.91 4.74 5.03
N PHE A 132 0.64 4.45 5.04
CA PHE A 132 0.01 3.49 4.14
C PHE A 132 -0.96 4.24 3.23
N TYR A 133 -0.73 4.13 1.93
CA TYR A 133 -1.53 4.70 0.87
C TYR A 133 -2.40 3.58 0.29
N MET A 134 -3.68 3.53 0.66
CA MET A 134 -4.60 2.57 0.07
C MET A 134 -4.82 2.86 -1.41
N ASP A 135 -5.11 1.84 -2.21
CA ASP A 135 -5.23 1.97 -3.66
C ASP A 135 -6.44 2.79 -4.10
N PHE A 136 -7.60 2.58 -3.46
CA PHE A 136 -8.86 3.16 -3.90
C PHE A 136 -9.66 3.78 -2.78
N ILE A 137 -10.30 4.91 -3.10
CA ILE A 137 -11.39 5.50 -2.33
C ILE A 137 -12.62 5.43 -3.23
N VAL A 138 -13.69 4.79 -2.77
CA VAL A 138 -14.93 4.58 -3.54
C VAL A 138 -16.09 5.16 -2.77
N ARG A 139 -16.82 6.10 -3.36
CA ARG A 139 -18.07 6.63 -2.80
C ARG A 139 -19.26 6.01 -3.50
N MET A 140 -20.16 5.48 -2.72
CA MET A 140 -21.40 4.93 -3.19
C MET A 140 -22.49 6.01 -3.24
N LYS A 141 -23.50 5.84 -4.09
CA LYS A 141 -24.63 6.80 -4.20
C LYS A 141 -25.48 6.92 -2.94
N ASN A 142 -25.43 5.92 -2.07
CA ASN A 142 -26.06 5.98 -0.73
C ASN A 142 -25.24 6.75 0.32
N GLY A 143 -24.07 7.29 -0.05
CA GLY A 143 -23.18 8.05 0.81
C GLY A 143 -22.09 7.26 1.51
N HIS A 144 -22.11 5.93 1.46
CA HIS A 144 -21.06 5.09 2.04
C HIS A 144 -19.73 5.28 1.30
N ILE A 145 -18.63 5.27 2.05
CA ILE A 145 -17.28 5.42 1.50
C ILE A 145 -16.47 4.17 1.84
N TYR A 146 -15.82 3.61 0.83
CA TYR A 146 -14.96 2.44 0.97
C TYR A 146 -13.51 2.81 0.69
N LEU A 147 -12.61 2.35 1.56
CA LEU A 147 -11.17 2.50 1.45
C LEU A 147 -10.57 1.11 1.17
N PHE A 148 -10.08 0.89 -0.03
CA PHE A 148 -9.62 -0.43 -0.43
C PHE A 148 -8.14 -0.46 -0.83
N GLU A 149 -7.47 -1.51 -0.39
CA GLU A 149 -6.17 -1.96 -0.86
C GLU A 149 -6.37 -3.24 -1.66
N THR A 150 -6.06 -3.22 -2.95
CA THR A 150 -6.21 -4.39 -3.81
C THR A 150 -5.03 -5.34 -3.67
N LYS A 151 -5.31 -6.62 -3.52
CA LYS A 151 -4.27 -7.65 -3.41
C LYS A 151 -4.62 -8.91 -4.20
N THR A 152 -3.59 -9.63 -4.59
CA THR A 152 -3.72 -11.02 -5.02
C THR A 152 -3.71 -11.91 -3.78
N LYS A 153 -4.46 -12.99 -3.80
CA LYS A 153 -4.52 -13.96 -2.71
C LYS A 153 -3.12 -14.46 -2.34
N GLY A 154 -2.71 -14.26 -1.10
CA GLY A 154 -1.42 -14.71 -0.57
C GLY A 154 -0.19 -13.89 -1.01
N SER A 155 -0.35 -12.71 -1.59
CA SER A 155 0.75 -12.00 -2.26
C SER A 155 1.59 -11.05 -1.40
N ASP A 156 1.14 -10.64 -0.22
CA ASP A 156 1.79 -9.57 0.55
C ASP A 156 1.84 -9.93 2.04
N MET A 157 3.04 -10.00 2.61
CA MET A 157 3.23 -10.27 4.04
C MET A 157 2.73 -9.13 4.92
N ASP A 158 2.72 -7.89 4.43
CA ASP A 158 2.22 -6.73 5.16
C ASP A 158 0.70 -6.51 4.99
N ALA A 159 0.05 -7.27 4.13
CA ALA A 159 -1.38 -7.13 3.87
C ALA A 159 -2.25 -7.25 5.14
N PRO A 160 -2.00 -8.16 6.08
CA PRO A 160 -2.73 -8.19 7.35
C PRO A 160 -2.54 -6.92 8.18
N ALA A 161 -1.33 -6.40 8.28
CA ALA A 161 -1.05 -5.19 9.04
C ALA A 161 -1.75 -3.97 8.43
N LYS A 162 -1.71 -3.82 7.10
CA LYS A 162 -2.44 -2.78 6.36
C LYS A 162 -3.95 -2.90 6.53
N HIS A 163 -4.48 -4.11 6.40
CA HIS A 163 -5.89 -4.39 6.58
C HIS A 163 -6.38 -4.00 7.98
N ASN A 164 -5.68 -4.46 9.00
CA ASN A 164 -6.06 -4.22 10.39
C ASN A 164 -5.97 -2.72 10.73
N ALA A 165 -4.98 -2.00 10.19
CA ALA A 165 -4.89 -0.55 10.34
C ALA A 165 -6.05 0.18 9.64
N LEU A 166 -6.48 -0.27 8.46
CA LEU A 166 -7.67 0.27 7.80
C LEU A 166 -8.93 0.05 8.62
N LEU A 167 -9.11 -1.14 9.22
CA LEU A 167 -10.26 -1.40 10.09
C LEU A 167 -10.28 -0.49 11.32
N GLU A 168 -9.14 -0.30 11.98
CA GLU A 168 -9.02 0.62 13.10
C GLU A 168 -9.34 2.06 12.68
N TYR A 169 -8.80 2.49 11.54
CA TYR A 169 -9.08 3.81 10.98
C TYR A 169 -10.55 4.02 10.67
N VAL A 170 -11.18 3.08 9.98
CA VAL A 170 -12.60 3.08 9.65
C VAL A 170 -13.46 3.18 10.91
N LYS A 171 -13.17 2.34 11.90
CA LYS A 171 -13.89 2.33 13.19
C LYS A 171 -13.79 3.66 13.93
N ALA A 172 -12.65 4.32 13.86
CA ALA A 172 -12.38 5.58 14.55
C ALA A 172 -12.99 6.80 13.85
N ASN A 173 -13.22 6.72 12.52
CA ASN A 173 -13.60 7.89 11.71
C ASN A 173 -14.94 7.75 10.99
N SER A 174 -15.62 6.60 11.09
CA SER A 174 -16.95 6.40 10.53
C SER A 174 -17.98 7.20 11.30
N THR A 175 -18.88 7.90 10.60
CA THR A 175 -20.02 8.61 11.17
C THR A 175 -21.32 8.15 10.54
N GLU A 176 -22.46 8.53 11.08
CA GLU A 176 -23.77 8.23 10.48
C GLU A 176 -23.96 8.97 9.15
N GLU A 177 -23.42 10.19 9.03
CA GLU A 177 -23.52 11.00 7.82
C GLU A 177 -22.54 10.55 6.72
N ALA A 178 -21.43 9.92 7.12
CA ALA A 178 -20.39 9.40 6.22
C ALA A 178 -19.90 8.05 6.70
N PRO A 179 -20.67 6.96 6.50
CA PRO A 179 -20.27 5.63 6.91
C PRO A 179 -19.03 5.17 6.13
N LEU A 180 -17.95 4.88 6.88
CA LEU A 180 -16.70 4.36 6.32
C LEU A 180 -16.64 2.85 6.42
N HIS A 181 -16.09 2.25 5.39
CA HIS A 181 -15.78 0.83 5.26
C HIS A 181 -14.42 0.67 4.62
N GLY A 182 -13.83 -0.50 4.71
CA GLY A 182 -12.56 -0.73 3.99
C GLY A 182 -11.80 -1.93 4.48
N GLY A 183 -10.67 -2.14 3.85
CA GLY A 183 -9.75 -3.23 4.10
C GLY A 183 -9.02 -3.66 2.84
N VAL A 184 -8.30 -4.75 2.93
CA VAL A 184 -7.77 -5.45 1.75
C VAL A 184 -8.93 -6.09 1.01
N ILE A 185 -8.96 -5.88 -0.32
CA ILE A 185 -9.94 -6.49 -1.21
C ILE A 185 -9.24 -7.41 -2.22
N ILE A 186 -9.77 -8.60 -2.41
CA ILE A 186 -9.18 -9.66 -3.22
C ILE A 186 -10.20 -10.17 -4.22
N LYS A 187 -9.77 -10.38 -5.46
CA LYS A 187 -10.58 -11.06 -6.45
C LYS A 187 -10.53 -12.57 -6.25
N ASP A 188 -11.69 -13.19 -6.14
CA ASP A 188 -11.86 -14.65 -6.10
C ASP A 188 -12.92 -15.06 -7.12
N GLY A 189 -12.49 -15.64 -8.24
CA GLY A 189 -13.33 -15.89 -9.39
C GLY A 189 -13.89 -14.60 -10.00
N SER A 190 -15.21 -14.47 -10.00
CA SER A 190 -15.92 -13.26 -10.44
C SER A 190 -16.22 -12.27 -9.30
N ASN A 191 -15.94 -12.63 -8.06
CA ASN A 191 -16.30 -11.85 -6.88
C ASN A 191 -15.10 -11.04 -6.36
N TRP A 192 -15.40 -9.92 -5.74
CA TRP A 192 -14.44 -9.16 -4.94
C TRP A 192 -14.78 -9.35 -3.47
N LEU A 193 -13.82 -9.90 -2.72
CA LEU A 193 -13.99 -10.26 -1.32
C LEU A 193 -13.18 -9.35 -0.42
N TYR A 194 -13.73 -8.91 0.70
CA TYR A 194 -13.02 -8.20 1.76
C TYR A 194 -13.52 -8.66 3.13
N SER A 195 -12.67 -8.55 4.15
CA SER A 195 -13.06 -8.88 5.51
C SER A 195 -13.51 -7.62 6.26
N LYS A 196 -14.54 -7.75 7.09
CA LYS A 196 -14.92 -6.75 8.09
C LYS A 196 -14.27 -7.01 9.46
N LEU A 197 -13.51 -8.08 9.56
CA LEU A 197 -12.82 -8.52 10.76
C LEU A 197 -11.31 -8.50 10.54
N PRO A 198 -10.51 -8.40 11.59
CA PRO A 198 -9.06 -8.55 11.50
C PRO A 198 -8.65 -9.85 10.81
N ILE A 199 -7.57 -9.79 10.06
CA ILE A 199 -7.02 -10.94 9.34
C ILE A 199 -5.58 -11.22 9.77
N GLU A 200 -5.18 -12.48 9.67
CA GLU A 200 -3.80 -12.94 9.91
C GLU A 200 -3.06 -13.23 8.59
N ASN A 201 -3.80 -13.50 7.54
CA ASN A 201 -3.29 -13.78 6.20
C ASN A 201 -4.34 -13.44 5.13
N THR A 202 -3.94 -13.48 3.87
CA THR A 202 -4.80 -13.25 2.70
C THR A 202 -5.08 -14.52 1.90
N THR A 203 -4.73 -15.68 2.43
CA THR A 203 -4.96 -16.98 1.78
C THR A 203 -6.31 -17.60 2.17
N ASP A 204 -6.73 -17.39 3.41
CA ASP A 204 -8.03 -17.86 3.90
C ASP A 204 -9.07 -16.75 3.78
N THR A 205 -9.91 -16.86 2.77
CA THR A 205 -10.98 -15.91 2.48
C THR A 205 -12.38 -16.48 2.74
N LEU A 206 -12.47 -17.61 3.46
CA LEU A 206 -13.73 -18.33 3.65
C LEU A 206 -14.83 -17.50 4.34
N ASN A 207 -14.41 -16.62 5.27
CA ASN A 207 -15.32 -15.78 6.04
C ASN A 207 -15.32 -14.32 5.55
N TRP A 208 -14.84 -14.07 4.34
CA TRP A 208 -14.85 -12.72 3.78
C TRP A 208 -16.17 -12.42 3.10
N ASP A 209 -16.62 -11.19 3.22
CA ASP A 209 -17.83 -10.70 2.57
C ASP A 209 -17.55 -10.36 1.12
N SER A 210 -18.53 -10.59 0.26
CA SER A 210 -18.47 -10.10 -1.10
C SER A 210 -18.79 -8.60 -1.15
N PHE A 211 -17.98 -7.84 -1.85
CA PHE A 211 -18.27 -6.45 -2.16
C PHE A 211 -19.22 -6.39 -3.37
N TYR A 212 -20.47 -6.17 -3.08
CA TYR A 212 -21.51 -5.96 -4.11
C TYR A 212 -21.99 -4.51 -4.05
N PRO A 213 -21.63 -3.64 -5.02
CA PRO A 213 -22.05 -2.24 -5.02
C PRO A 213 -23.57 -2.03 -4.90
N GLN A 214 -24.36 -2.95 -5.40
CA GLN A 214 -25.82 -2.91 -5.26
C GLN A 214 -26.34 -3.10 -3.82
N ASN A 215 -25.52 -3.65 -2.93
CA ASN A 215 -25.87 -3.98 -1.54
C ASN A 215 -25.05 -3.17 -0.52
N ALA A 216 -24.20 -2.29 -1.00
CA ALA A 216 -23.26 -1.52 -0.20
C ALA A 216 -23.88 -0.26 0.42
#